data_9562c539e9e9544018be9716fcda8aa0
#
_entry.id   9562c539e9e9544018be9716fcda8aa0
#
_cell.length_a   1.000
_cell.length_b   1.000
_cell.length_c   1.000
_cell.angle_alpha   90.00
_cell.angle_beta   90.00
_cell.angle_gamma   90.00
#
_symmetry.space_group_name_H-M   'P 1'
#
loop_
_entity.id
_entity.type
_entity.pdbx_description
1 polymer ?
#
loop_
_entity_poly.entity_id
_entity_poly.type
_entity_poly.pdbx_seq_one_letter_code
_entity_poly.pdbx_strand_id
1 'polypeptide(L)'
;MQWLFFVSIFRKGEGSMENYVITIARGFGSGGKEIGKMLSKELGIPCYENQILEMASDYSGIDKDEFMQVDEKLRGTYISNWLEKVPILKNAVPVESEFVSDLHLFQIQAEIIRDLAMTQSCIIVGKCADHVLRNFNNVISVYIEAPRHACVDRICKRLNVTPKRAEELIKKTDKYRYEYYKCYAGGDWRNPINYDFTLNSDRIGWEHCVELIKQYVSIRFNIDTEHPTDGE
;
A
#
# COMPACT_ATOMS: atom_id res chain seq x y z
N MET A 1 -32.28 -4.04 -4.51
CA MET A 1 -32.94 -3.78 -3.22
C MET A 1 -32.37 -4.68 -2.12
N GLN A 2 -31.02 -4.85 -2.10
CA GLN A 2 -30.31 -5.76 -1.17
C GLN A 2 -29.06 -5.09 -0.56
N TRP A 3 -28.82 -3.81 -0.84
CA TRP A 3 -27.64 -3.03 -0.38
C TRP A 3 -27.87 -2.23 0.90
N LEU A 4 -29.10 -2.20 1.43
CA LEU A 4 -29.45 -1.38 2.62
C LEU A 4 -29.38 -2.15 3.96
N PHE A 5 -29.04 -3.44 3.95
CA PHE A 5 -29.01 -4.26 5.17
C PHE A 5 -27.63 -4.38 5.83
N PHE A 6 -26.55 -3.91 5.15
CA PHE A 6 -25.17 -4.06 5.68
C PHE A 6 -24.66 -2.86 6.51
N VAL A 7 -25.40 -1.75 6.54
CA VAL A 7 -24.94 -0.51 7.25
C VAL A 7 -25.37 -0.47 8.73
N SER A 8 -26.18 -1.43 9.20
CA SER A 8 -26.81 -1.35 10.54
C SER A 8 -26.16 -2.18 11.66
N ILE A 9 -25.02 -2.85 11.44
CA ILE A 9 -24.42 -3.74 12.45
C ILE A 9 -23.26 -3.11 13.23
N PHE A 10 -22.75 -1.95 12.84
CA PHE A 10 -21.67 -1.28 13.58
C PHE A 10 -22.17 -0.20 14.53
N ARG A 11 -22.97 -0.60 15.54
CA ARG A 11 -23.18 0.20 16.75
C ARG A 11 -23.07 -0.67 18.00
N LYS A 12 -22.00 -0.37 18.75
CA LYS A 12 -21.80 -0.66 20.18
C LYS A 12 -21.45 -2.09 20.60
N GLY A 13 -20.21 -2.26 20.99
CA GLY A 13 -19.71 -3.19 21.99
C GLY A 13 -18.28 -2.77 22.29
N GLU A 14 -17.91 -2.55 23.54
CA GLU A 14 -16.56 -2.58 24.06
C GLU A 14 -16.03 -4.02 23.87
N GLY A 15 -15.80 -4.41 22.61
CA GLY A 15 -15.16 -5.65 22.23
C GLY A 15 -13.76 -5.33 21.75
N SER A 16 -12.77 -6.11 22.13
CA SER A 16 -11.44 -6.10 21.55
C SER A 16 -11.56 -6.02 20.04
N MET A 17 -10.79 -5.13 19.40
CA MET A 17 -10.78 -5.05 17.94
C MET A 17 -10.29 -6.39 17.40
N GLU A 18 -11.14 -7.09 16.63
CA GLU A 18 -10.85 -8.46 16.18
C GLU A 18 -9.67 -8.50 15.20
N ASN A 19 -9.43 -7.41 14.45
CA ASN A 19 -8.32 -7.32 13.51
C ASN A 19 -7.88 -5.87 13.28
N TYR A 20 -6.63 -5.68 12.84
CA TYR A 20 -6.07 -4.38 12.45
C TYR A 20 -5.17 -4.48 11.22
N VAL A 21 -5.04 -3.39 10.49
CA VAL A 21 -4.20 -3.30 9.29
C VAL A 21 -3.17 -2.21 9.42
N ILE A 22 -1.94 -2.51 9.02
CA ILE A 22 -0.87 -1.52 8.90
C ILE A 22 -0.57 -1.30 7.42
N THR A 23 -0.82 -0.11 6.90
CA THR A 23 -0.42 0.24 5.53
C THR A 23 0.93 0.94 5.56
N ILE A 24 1.84 0.57 4.65
CA ILE A 24 3.19 1.14 4.55
C ILE A 24 3.40 1.74 3.16
N ALA A 25 3.34 3.05 3.06
CA ALA A 25 3.86 3.79 1.91
C ALA A 25 5.37 4.07 2.11
N ARG A 26 6.14 4.17 1.02
CA ARG A 26 7.62 4.18 1.15
C ARG A 26 8.32 4.76 -0.08
N GLY A 27 9.40 5.48 0.12
CA GLY A 27 10.40 5.81 -0.89
C GLY A 27 11.16 4.57 -1.38
N PHE A 28 11.67 4.57 -2.62
CA PHE A 28 12.48 3.44 -3.10
C PHE A 28 13.88 3.48 -2.49
N GLY A 29 14.22 2.43 -1.76
CA GLY A 29 15.46 2.35 -0.97
C GLY A 29 15.33 2.84 0.47
N SER A 30 14.14 3.30 0.90
CA SER A 30 13.93 3.72 2.29
C SER A 30 13.87 2.58 3.31
N GLY A 31 13.75 1.33 2.87
CA GLY A 31 13.65 0.17 3.78
C GLY A 31 12.22 -0.21 4.18
N GLY A 32 11.20 0.48 3.65
CA GLY A 32 9.82 0.22 4.07
C GLY A 32 9.31 -1.19 3.80
N LYS A 33 9.84 -1.88 2.77
CA LYS A 33 9.53 -3.30 2.51
C LYS A 33 10.15 -4.21 3.58
N GLU A 34 11.38 -3.94 3.93
CA GLU A 34 12.15 -4.69 4.93
C GLU A 34 11.49 -4.51 6.31
N ILE A 35 11.12 -3.27 6.66
CA ILE A 35 10.38 -2.94 7.90
C ILE A 35 9.04 -3.68 7.93
N GLY A 36 8.29 -3.72 6.82
CA GLY A 36 7.04 -4.48 6.74
C GLY A 36 7.22 -5.97 7.01
N LYS A 37 8.31 -6.58 6.49
CA LYS A 37 8.65 -7.99 6.76
C LYS A 37 9.06 -8.24 8.22
N MET A 38 9.80 -7.31 8.83
CA MET A 38 10.19 -7.40 10.23
C MET A 38 8.95 -7.31 11.13
N LEU A 39 8.07 -6.35 10.88
CA LEU A 39 6.77 -6.24 11.55
C LEU A 39 5.94 -7.51 11.44
N SER A 40 5.86 -8.09 10.23
CA SER A 40 5.15 -9.33 9.98
C SER A 40 5.66 -10.47 10.86
N LYS A 41 6.99 -10.58 10.99
CA LYS A 41 7.61 -11.60 11.83
C LYS A 41 7.35 -11.37 13.32
N GLU A 42 7.44 -10.12 13.80
CA GLU A 42 7.29 -9.80 15.21
C GLU A 42 5.83 -9.83 15.68
N LEU A 43 4.89 -9.40 14.82
CA LEU A 43 3.47 -9.37 15.14
C LEU A 43 2.75 -10.69 14.79
N GLY A 44 3.41 -11.64 14.10
CA GLY A 44 2.79 -12.88 13.67
C GLY A 44 1.70 -12.72 12.61
N ILE A 45 1.64 -11.57 11.90
CA ILE A 45 0.61 -11.28 10.91
C ILE A 45 1.19 -11.23 9.49
N PRO A 46 0.43 -11.60 8.44
CA PRO A 46 0.93 -11.62 7.07
C PRO A 46 1.26 -10.21 6.54
N CYS A 47 2.27 -10.14 5.65
CA CYS A 47 2.67 -8.93 4.95
C CYS A 47 2.49 -9.08 3.44
N TYR A 48 1.61 -8.28 2.87
CA TYR A 48 1.24 -8.30 1.46
C TYR A 48 1.90 -7.15 0.68
N GLU A 49 2.52 -7.46 -0.44
CA GLU A 49 3.04 -6.51 -1.42
C GLU A 49 2.61 -6.93 -2.83
N ASN A 50 3.35 -7.86 -3.44
CA ASN A 50 3.02 -8.36 -4.77
C ASN A 50 1.92 -9.44 -4.75
N GLN A 51 1.72 -10.09 -3.63
CA GLN A 51 0.68 -11.12 -3.46
C GLN A 51 -0.73 -10.59 -3.72
N ILE A 52 -0.97 -9.27 -3.53
CA ILE A 52 -2.25 -8.66 -3.90
C ILE A 52 -2.53 -8.79 -5.40
N LEU A 53 -1.51 -8.73 -6.25
CA LEU A 53 -1.68 -8.94 -7.69
C LEU A 53 -1.97 -10.40 -8.03
N GLU A 54 -1.38 -11.34 -7.30
CA GLU A 54 -1.67 -12.77 -7.44
C GLU A 54 -3.11 -13.07 -7.04
N MET A 55 -3.53 -12.59 -5.88
CA MET A 55 -4.91 -12.72 -5.42
C MET A 55 -5.91 -12.04 -6.39
N ALA A 56 -5.55 -10.90 -6.97
CA ALA A 56 -6.38 -10.21 -7.95
C ALA A 56 -6.52 -11.01 -9.25
N SER A 57 -5.44 -11.64 -9.71
CA SER A 57 -5.45 -12.56 -10.86
C SER A 57 -6.33 -13.77 -10.60
N ASP A 58 -6.15 -14.42 -9.46
CA ASP A 58 -6.93 -15.61 -9.07
C ASP A 58 -8.43 -15.29 -8.94
N TYR A 59 -8.76 -14.12 -8.36
CA TYR A 59 -10.14 -13.68 -8.15
C TYR A 59 -10.86 -13.32 -9.46
N SER A 60 -10.17 -12.63 -10.37
CA SER A 60 -10.77 -12.11 -11.60
C SER A 60 -10.68 -13.05 -12.79
N GLY A 61 -9.78 -14.06 -12.74
CA GLY A 61 -9.43 -14.89 -13.89
C GLY A 61 -8.62 -14.14 -14.97
N ILE A 62 -8.20 -12.91 -14.71
CA ILE A 62 -7.34 -12.11 -15.57
C ILE A 62 -5.89 -12.53 -15.32
N ASP A 63 -5.09 -12.72 -16.38
CA ASP A 63 -3.71 -13.16 -16.27
C ASP A 63 -2.89 -12.18 -15.41
N LYS A 64 -2.06 -12.74 -14.52
CA LYS A 64 -1.15 -11.98 -13.66
C LYS A 64 -0.23 -11.05 -14.47
N ASP A 65 0.16 -11.46 -15.66
CA ASP A 65 0.99 -10.65 -16.55
C ASP A 65 0.26 -9.41 -17.04
N GLU A 66 -1.06 -9.42 -17.18
CA GLU A 66 -1.84 -8.23 -17.48
C GLU A 66 -1.83 -7.24 -16.32
N PHE A 67 -2.00 -7.70 -15.06
CA PHE A 67 -1.82 -6.87 -13.88
C PHE A 67 -0.39 -6.31 -13.76
N MET A 68 0.61 -7.14 -14.08
CA MET A 68 2.01 -6.73 -14.10
C MET A 68 2.31 -5.74 -15.22
N GLN A 69 1.70 -5.89 -16.41
CA GLN A 69 1.86 -4.98 -17.54
C GLN A 69 1.22 -3.61 -17.25
N VAL A 70 0.09 -3.56 -16.56
CA VAL A 70 -0.48 -2.30 -16.09
C VAL A 70 0.47 -1.63 -15.11
N ASP A 71 1.00 -2.40 -14.17
CA ASP A 71 2.05 -1.93 -13.25
C ASP A 71 3.33 -1.51 -14.02
N GLU A 72 3.64 -2.10 -15.18
CA GLU A 72 4.76 -1.76 -16.06
C GLU A 72 4.44 -0.67 -17.10
N LYS A 73 3.25 -0.63 -17.68
CA LYS A 73 2.79 0.44 -18.59
C LYS A 73 2.79 1.79 -17.88
N LEU A 74 2.41 1.80 -16.62
CA LEU A 74 2.54 2.97 -15.76
C LEU A 74 4.02 3.32 -15.49
N ARG A 75 4.97 2.40 -15.70
CA ARG A 75 6.43 2.66 -15.65
C ARG A 75 6.99 3.30 -16.92
N GLY A 76 6.24 3.31 -18.03
CA GLY A 76 6.65 3.89 -19.32
C GLY A 76 5.79 5.09 -19.72
N THR A 77 6.41 6.14 -20.12
CA THR A 77 6.14 7.42 -20.80
C THR A 77 4.70 7.77 -21.28
N TYR A 78 3.68 6.92 -21.08
CA TYR A 78 2.33 7.12 -21.66
C TYR A 78 1.38 7.95 -20.81
N ILE A 79 1.64 8.12 -19.52
CA ILE A 79 0.69 8.78 -18.60
C ILE A 79 0.64 10.30 -18.78
N SER A 80 1.73 10.94 -19.18
CA SER A 80 1.73 12.40 -19.37
C SER A 80 0.74 12.87 -20.44
N ASN A 81 0.57 12.08 -21.50
CA ASN A 81 -0.35 12.41 -22.59
C ASN A 81 -1.81 12.00 -22.33
N TRP A 82 -2.04 11.10 -21.38
CA TRP A 82 -3.38 10.61 -21.08
C TRP A 82 -4.07 11.44 -19.99
N LEU A 83 -3.35 11.88 -18.97
CA LEU A 83 -3.88 12.78 -17.93
C LEU A 83 -4.36 14.14 -18.47
N GLU A 84 -3.79 14.61 -19.58
CA GLU A 84 -4.25 15.82 -20.27
C GLU A 84 -5.53 15.61 -21.10
N LYS A 85 -5.92 14.35 -21.39
CA LYS A 85 -7.02 13.99 -22.28
C LYS A 85 -8.26 13.43 -21.59
N VAL A 86 -8.24 13.20 -20.28
CA VAL A 86 -9.42 12.71 -19.54
C VAL A 86 -10.18 13.90 -18.96
N PRO A 87 -11.30 14.33 -19.57
CA PRO A 87 -12.25 15.19 -18.89
C PRO A 87 -12.76 14.40 -17.69
N ILE A 88 -12.76 15.06 -16.52
CA ILE A 88 -13.44 14.61 -15.31
C ILE A 88 -14.71 13.85 -15.69
N LEU A 89 -14.78 12.58 -15.33
CA LEU A 89 -15.86 11.62 -15.58
C LEU A 89 -17.25 12.26 -15.55
N LYS A 90 -17.73 12.68 -16.69
CA LYS A 90 -19.14 12.85 -16.97
C LYS A 90 -19.48 11.83 -18.05
N ASN A 91 -20.31 10.86 -17.65
CA ASN A 91 -21.00 9.86 -18.46
C ASN A 91 -20.21 8.56 -18.75
N ALA A 92 -20.82 7.48 -18.31
CA ALA A 92 -20.47 6.11 -18.62
C ALA A 92 -20.29 5.88 -20.13
N VAL A 93 -19.15 5.33 -20.53
CA VAL A 93 -18.91 4.88 -21.91
C VAL A 93 -19.00 3.36 -21.94
N PRO A 94 -19.66 2.76 -22.95
CA PRO A 94 -19.74 1.31 -23.11
C PRO A 94 -18.35 0.73 -23.37
N VAL A 95 -18.02 -0.36 -22.70
CA VAL A 95 -16.74 -1.05 -22.79
C VAL A 95 -16.75 -1.94 -24.02
N GLU A 96 -16.01 -1.60 -25.06
CA GLU A 96 -15.55 -2.54 -26.07
C GLU A 96 -14.22 -3.18 -25.64
N SER A 97 -14.07 -4.44 -25.89
CA SER A 97 -13.31 -5.53 -25.29
C SER A 97 -11.77 -5.49 -25.34
N GLU A 98 -11.09 -4.36 -25.42
CA GLU A 98 -9.61 -4.25 -25.34
C GLU A 98 -9.10 -3.30 -24.27
N PHE A 99 -9.99 -2.74 -23.48
CA PHE A 99 -9.67 -1.90 -22.33
C PHE A 99 -10.28 -2.52 -21.07
N VAL A 100 -9.68 -3.61 -20.58
CA VAL A 100 -9.72 -3.85 -19.13
C VAL A 100 -8.93 -2.69 -18.55
N SER A 101 -9.61 -1.60 -18.24
CA SER A 101 -8.97 -0.33 -17.94
C SER A 101 -8.09 -0.52 -16.72
N ASP A 102 -6.94 0.12 -16.71
CA ASP A 102 -6.06 0.21 -15.53
C ASP A 102 -6.87 0.53 -14.26
N LEU A 103 -7.99 1.23 -14.42
CA LEU A 103 -8.97 1.51 -13.38
C LEU A 103 -9.71 0.25 -12.90
N HIS A 104 -10.11 -0.65 -13.79
CA HIS A 104 -10.80 -1.89 -13.39
C HIS A 104 -9.85 -2.81 -12.61
N LEU A 105 -8.61 -2.93 -13.05
CA LEU A 105 -7.57 -3.70 -12.33
C LEU A 105 -7.27 -3.09 -10.96
N PHE A 106 -7.23 -1.77 -10.85
CA PHE A 106 -7.13 -1.10 -9.55
C PHE A 106 -8.33 -1.36 -8.66
N GLN A 107 -9.55 -1.36 -9.21
CA GLN A 107 -10.78 -1.65 -8.45
C GLN A 107 -10.75 -3.07 -7.86
N ILE A 108 -10.33 -4.07 -8.64
CA ILE A 108 -10.17 -5.45 -8.17
C ILE A 108 -9.14 -5.51 -7.02
N GLN A 109 -7.98 -4.87 -7.18
CA GLN A 109 -6.99 -4.79 -6.10
C GLN A 109 -7.55 -4.09 -4.86
N ALA A 110 -8.32 -3.03 -5.04
CA ALA A 110 -8.94 -2.29 -3.93
C ALA A 110 -10.00 -3.12 -3.20
N GLU A 111 -10.75 -3.97 -3.89
CA GLU A 111 -11.68 -4.92 -3.27
C GLU A 111 -10.94 -5.93 -2.40
N ILE A 112 -9.90 -6.56 -2.92
CA ILE A 112 -9.06 -7.49 -2.16
C ILE A 112 -8.45 -6.82 -0.93
N ILE A 113 -7.95 -5.59 -1.06
CA ILE A 113 -7.41 -4.83 0.08
C ILE A 113 -8.48 -4.59 1.14
N ARG A 114 -9.71 -4.28 0.76
CA ARG A 114 -10.83 -4.12 1.71
C ARG A 114 -11.22 -5.43 2.37
N ASP A 115 -11.29 -6.52 1.60
CA ASP A 115 -11.61 -7.84 2.14
C ASP A 115 -10.56 -8.30 3.16
N LEU A 116 -9.27 -8.11 2.87
CA LEU A 116 -8.20 -8.35 3.82
C LEU A 116 -8.38 -7.53 5.11
N ALA A 117 -8.72 -6.25 4.99
CA ALA A 117 -8.92 -5.38 6.14
C ALA A 117 -10.16 -5.74 6.99
N MET A 118 -11.14 -6.41 6.41
CA MET A 118 -12.33 -6.88 7.13
C MET A 118 -12.15 -8.25 7.78
N THR A 119 -11.23 -9.06 7.29
CA THR A 119 -11.18 -10.48 7.64
C THR A 119 -9.99 -10.88 8.51
N GLN A 120 -8.89 -10.10 8.50
CA GLN A 120 -7.69 -10.46 9.25
C GLN A 120 -6.79 -9.29 9.57
N SER A 121 -5.94 -9.43 10.60
CA SER A 121 -4.83 -8.52 10.82
C SER A 121 -3.76 -8.74 9.74
N CYS A 122 -3.26 -7.66 9.13
CA CYS A 122 -2.22 -7.77 8.11
C CYS A 122 -1.44 -6.47 7.91
N ILE A 123 -0.32 -6.57 7.20
CA ILE A 123 0.48 -5.44 6.74
C ILE A 123 0.36 -5.37 5.22
N ILE A 124 0.08 -4.18 4.68
CA ILE A 124 -0.03 -3.96 3.23
C ILE A 124 1.00 -2.91 2.81
N VAL A 125 1.91 -3.29 1.89
CA VAL A 125 3.00 -2.43 1.44
C VAL A 125 2.68 -1.83 0.08
N GLY A 126 2.35 -0.56 0.03
CA GLY A 126 2.03 0.20 -1.18
C GLY A 126 0.60 0.01 -1.68
N LYS A 127 0.43 -0.05 -3.02
CA LYS A 127 -0.88 -0.29 -3.70
C LYS A 127 -1.96 0.75 -3.37
N CYS A 128 -1.58 1.97 -2.93
CA CYS A 128 -2.51 2.99 -2.42
C CYS A 128 -3.41 2.46 -1.28
N ALA A 129 -2.93 1.50 -0.50
CA ALA A 129 -3.73 0.88 0.54
C ALA A 129 -4.17 1.89 1.61
N ASP A 130 -3.33 2.88 1.93
CA ASP A 130 -3.66 4.03 2.78
C ASP A 130 -4.91 4.77 2.27
N HIS A 131 -4.97 5.04 0.97
CA HIS A 131 -6.12 5.70 0.35
C HIS A 131 -7.35 4.78 0.27
N VAL A 132 -7.17 3.51 -0.13
CA VAL A 132 -8.26 2.53 -0.25
C VAL A 132 -8.95 2.32 1.10
N LEU A 133 -8.18 2.31 2.19
CA LEU A 133 -8.64 2.04 3.54
C LEU A 133 -8.83 3.29 4.42
N ARG A 134 -8.78 4.50 3.86
CA ARG A 134 -8.84 5.77 4.60
C ARG A 134 -10.06 5.96 5.52
N ASN A 135 -11.14 5.22 5.26
CA ASN A 135 -12.38 5.29 6.03
C ASN A 135 -12.54 4.09 7.01
N PHE A 136 -11.51 3.26 7.16
CA PHE A 136 -11.52 2.11 8.06
C PHE A 136 -10.93 2.50 9.41
N ASN A 137 -11.63 2.23 10.49
CA ASN A 137 -11.20 2.57 11.85
C ASN A 137 -10.10 1.65 12.40
N ASN A 138 -9.95 0.46 11.82
CA ASN A 138 -8.95 -0.54 12.19
C ASN A 138 -7.65 -0.44 11.37
N VAL A 139 -7.36 0.71 10.79
CA VAL A 139 -6.19 0.91 9.91
C VAL A 139 -5.24 1.94 10.51
N ILE A 140 -3.96 1.66 10.41
CA ILE A 140 -2.85 2.57 10.65
C ILE A 140 -2.09 2.76 9.34
N SER A 141 -1.82 4.01 8.99
CA SER A 141 -1.08 4.37 7.78
C SER A 141 0.27 5.00 8.11
N VAL A 142 1.35 4.40 7.63
CA VAL A 142 2.72 4.82 7.89
C VAL A 142 3.44 5.15 6.59
N TYR A 143 4.21 6.24 6.58
CA TYR A 143 5.11 6.57 5.49
C TYR A 143 6.57 6.41 5.92
N ILE A 144 7.33 5.58 5.20
CA ILE A 144 8.76 5.32 5.47
C ILE A 144 9.61 6.04 4.43
N GLU A 145 10.46 6.94 4.89
CA GLU A 145 11.39 7.68 4.04
C GLU A 145 12.83 7.55 4.56
N ALA A 146 13.80 7.91 3.71
CA ALA A 146 15.19 8.06 4.07
C ALA A 146 15.87 9.12 3.18
N PRO A 147 16.94 9.76 3.65
CA PRO A 147 17.74 10.67 2.82
C PRO A 147 18.22 10.00 1.53
N ARG A 148 18.28 10.77 0.45
CA ARG A 148 18.58 10.23 -0.89
C ARG A 148 19.90 9.44 -0.94
N HIS A 149 20.94 9.90 -0.28
CA HIS A 149 22.22 9.22 -0.24
C HIS A 149 22.10 7.81 0.40
N ALA A 150 21.36 7.68 1.50
CA ALA A 150 21.12 6.40 2.14
C ALA A 150 20.32 5.43 1.26
N CYS A 151 19.32 5.95 0.53
CA CYS A 151 18.58 5.16 -0.45
C CYS A 151 19.51 4.66 -1.57
N VAL A 152 20.38 5.53 -2.10
CA VAL A 152 21.36 5.17 -3.15
C VAL A 152 22.29 4.07 -2.66
N ASP A 153 22.88 4.22 -1.48
CA ASP A 153 23.81 3.23 -0.90
C ASP A 153 23.14 1.86 -0.71
N ARG A 154 21.91 1.85 -0.20
CA ARG A 154 21.12 0.62 -0.03
C ARG A 154 20.81 -0.04 -1.36
N ILE A 155 20.44 0.72 -2.39
CA ILE A 155 20.14 0.18 -3.73
C ILE A 155 21.41 -0.31 -4.40
N CYS A 156 22.56 0.39 -4.29
CA CYS A 156 23.84 -0.08 -4.78
C CYS A 156 24.19 -1.46 -4.20
N LYS A 157 24.08 -1.61 -2.89
CA LYS A 157 24.38 -2.87 -2.20
C LYS A 157 23.42 -3.99 -2.59
N ARG A 158 22.11 -3.69 -2.61
CA ARG A 158 21.06 -4.69 -2.87
C ARG A 158 21.07 -5.22 -4.31
N LEU A 159 21.29 -4.33 -5.29
CA LEU A 159 21.21 -4.65 -6.71
C LEU A 159 22.57 -4.81 -7.40
N ASN A 160 23.67 -4.60 -6.67
CA ASN A 160 25.03 -4.58 -7.20
C ASN A 160 25.19 -3.65 -8.42
N VAL A 161 24.74 -2.40 -8.29
CA VAL A 161 24.76 -1.39 -9.34
C VAL A 161 25.58 -0.17 -8.93
N THR A 162 25.99 0.65 -9.92
CA THR A 162 26.68 1.90 -9.66
C THR A 162 25.77 2.95 -9.01
N PRO A 163 26.31 3.95 -8.28
CA PRO A 163 25.50 5.02 -7.67
C PRO A 163 24.64 5.77 -8.70
N LYS A 164 25.18 6.03 -9.89
CA LYS A 164 24.43 6.66 -10.98
C LYS A 164 23.22 5.82 -11.38
N ARG A 165 23.40 4.51 -11.52
CA ARG A 165 22.31 3.60 -11.88
C ARG A 165 21.27 3.49 -10.76
N ALA A 166 21.73 3.43 -9.51
CA ALA A 166 20.84 3.45 -8.34
C ALA A 166 19.97 4.72 -8.32
N GLU A 167 20.56 5.88 -8.56
CA GLU A 167 19.86 7.16 -8.63
C GLU A 167 18.78 7.18 -9.74
N GLU A 168 19.09 6.65 -10.93
CA GLU A 168 18.14 6.51 -12.03
C GLU A 168 16.96 5.61 -11.65
N LEU A 169 17.25 4.46 -11.01
CA LEU A 169 16.23 3.52 -10.55
C LEU A 169 15.30 4.12 -9.50
N ILE A 170 15.88 4.85 -8.53
CA ILE A 170 15.10 5.53 -7.50
C ILE A 170 14.17 6.57 -8.12
N LYS A 171 14.71 7.45 -9.00
CA LYS A 171 13.91 8.47 -9.70
C LYS A 171 12.77 7.84 -10.49
N LYS A 172 13.07 6.79 -11.26
CA LYS A 172 12.06 6.10 -12.08
C LYS A 172 10.96 5.47 -11.21
N THR A 173 11.34 4.76 -10.15
CA THR A 173 10.39 4.06 -9.28
C THR A 173 9.52 5.04 -8.48
N ASP A 174 10.11 6.09 -7.92
CA ASP A 174 9.35 7.06 -7.12
C ASP A 174 8.46 7.94 -8.01
N LYS A 175 8.91 8.27 -9.25
CA LYS A 175 8.04 8.90 -10.23
C LYS A 175 6.83 8.05 -10.57
N TYR A 176 7.03 6.75 -10.80
CA TYR A 176 5.95 5.81 -11.03
C TYR A 176 4.95 5.77 -9.86
N ARG A 177 5.44 5.67 -8.61
CA ARG A 177 4.59 5.68 -7.41
C ARG A 177 3.78 6.97 -7.29
N TYR A 178 4.41 8.11 -7.60
CA TYR A 178 3.73 9.40 -7.63
C TYR A 178 2.59 9.42 -8.65
N GLU A 179 2.85 8.98 -9.88
CA GLU A 179 1.85 8.95 -10.96
C GLU A 179 0.71 7.99 -10.64
N TYR A 180 1.04 6.80 -10.12
CA TYR A 180 0.06 5.80 -9.67
C TYR A 180 -0.84 6.38 -8.57
N TYR A 181 -0.26 6.93 -7.52
CA TYR A 181 -1.02 7.50 -6.42
C TYR A 181 -1.85 8.70 -6.87
N LYS A 182 -1.30 9.57 -7.67
CA LYS A 182 -2.02 10.73 -8.24
C LYS A 182 -3.23 10.30 -9.08
N CYS A 183 -3.08 9.23 -9.87
CA CYS A 183 -4.16 8.70 -10.70
C CYS A 183 -5.33 8.17 -9.85
N TYR A 184 -5.06 7.39 -8.82
CA TYR A 184 -6.09 6.66 -8.08
C TYR A 184 -6.53 7.34 -6.78
N ALA A 185 -5.66 8.11 -6.14
CA ALA A 185 -5.93 8.84 -4.89
C ALA A 185 -6.10 10.34 -5.09
N GLY A 186 -5.74 10.89 -6.24
CA GLY A 186 -5.91 12.30 -6.58
C GLY A 186 -4.90 13.27 -5.92
N GLY A 187 -3.90 12.75 -5.19
CA GLY A 187 -2.95 13.57 -4.41
C GLY A 187 -1.48 13.19 -4.57
N ASP A 188 -0.65 13.74 -3.70
CA ASP A 188 0.77 13.36 -3.58
C ASP A 188 0.93 12.32 -2.48
N TRP A 189 1.47 11.16 -2.82
CA TRP A 189 1.74 10.06 -1.90
C TRP A 189 2.78 10.40 -0.81
N ARG A 190 3.53 11.48 -0.95
CA ARG A 190 4.48 11.99 0.04
C ARG A 190 3.88 13.03 0.97
N ASN A 191 2.61 13.38 0.78
CA ASN A 191 1.96 14.34 1.67
C ASN A 191 1.74 13.69 3.05
N PRO A 192 2.36 14.20 4.11
CA PRO A 192 2.28 13.60 5.45
C PRO A 192 0.85 13.54 6.01
N ILE A 193 -0.07 14.36 5.52
CA ILE A 193 -1.48 14.35 5.96
C ILE A 193 -2.22 13.04 5.62
N ASN A 194 -1.67 12.25 4.69
CA ASN A 194 -2.26 10.97 4.30
C ASN A 194 -1.94 9.83 5.28
N TYR A 195 -1.07 10.08 6.25
CA TYR A 195 -0.51 9.06 7.14
C TYR A 195 -0.67 9.46 8.60
N ASP A 196 -0.81 8.48 9.47
CA ASP A 196 -0.81 8.71 10.91
C ASP A 196 0.54 9.27 11.38
N PHE A 197 1.65 8.77 10.79
CA PHE A 197 2.99 9.32 11.01
C PHE A 197 3.99 8.93 9.91
N THR A 198 5.11 9.65 9.89
CA THR A 198 6.21 9.45 8.94
C THR A 198 7.50 9.15 9.70
N LEU A 199 8.24 8.12 9.27
CA LEU A 199 9.51 7.71 9.87
C LEU A 199 10.69 7.88 8.92
N ASN A 200 11.77 8.46 9.44
CA ASN A 200 13.06 8.50 8.75
C ASN A 200 13.90 7.27 9.17
N SER A 201 13.85 6.24 8.33
CA SER A 201 14.50 4.94 8.60
C SER A 201 16.02 4.97 8.61
N ASP A 202 16.64 6.04 8.16
CA ASP A 202 18.08 6.21 8.21
C ASP A 202 18.54 6.78 9.54
N ARG A 203 17.73 7.66 10.14
CA ARG A 203 18.07 8.29 11.42
C ARG A 203 17.90 7.34 12.61
N ILE A 204 16.86 6.52 12.59
CA ILE A 204 16.50 5.70 13.76
C ILE A 204 16.78 4.20 13.55
N GLY A 205 17.09 3.77 12.33
CA GLY A 205 17.25 2.34 12.03
C GLY A 205 15.91 1.62 11.80
N TRP A 206 15.98 0.43 11.21
CA TRP A 206 14.78 -0.34 10.88
C TRP A 206 14.13 -0.96 12.11
N GLU A 207 14.93 -1.44 13.03
CA GLU A 207 14.50 -2.03 14.30
C GLU A 207 13.67 -1.04 15.12
N HIS A 208 14.14 0.19 15.26
CA HIS A 208 13.40 1.22 15.98
C HIS A 208 12.18 1.72 15.20
N CYS A 209 12.19 1.66 13.85
CA CYS A 209 10.96 1.90 13.07
C CYS A 209 9.90 0.86 13.41
N VAL A 210 10.28 -0.43 13.48
CA VAL A 210 9.39 -1.53 13.85
C VAL A 210 8.83 -1.31 15.24
N GLU A 211 9.68 -1.01 16.21
CA GLU A 211 9.29 -0.77 17.60
C GLU A 211 8.27 0.38 17.72
N LEU A 212 8.55 1.53 17.07
CA LEU A 212 7.64 2.68 17.08
C LEU A 212 6.28 2.35 16.46
N ILE A 213 6.27 1.55 15.38
CA ILE A 213 5.01 1.13 14.75
C ILE A 213 4.23 0.21 15.70
N LYS A 214 4.88 -0.76 16.34
CA LYS A 214 4.27 -1.65 17.34
C LYS A 214 3.66 -0.85 18.49
N GLN A 215 4.42 0.08 19.06
CA GLN A 215 3.92 0.96 20.13
C GLN A 215 2.70 1.78 19.69
N TYR A 216 2.71 2.31 18.47
CA TYR A 216 1.56 3.05 17.95
C TYR A 216 0.35 2.13 17.75
N VAL A 217 0.53 0.90 17.27
CA VAL A 217 -0.54 -0.11 17.18
C VAL A 217 -1.12 -0.38 18.57
N SER A 218 -0.27 -0.60 19.56
CA SER A 218 -0.69 -0.82 20.95
C SER A 218 -1.51 0.34 21.50
N ILE A 219 -1.04 1.58 21.32
CA ILE A 219 -1.74 2.79 21.78
C ILE A 219 -3.06 2.98 21.04
N ARG A 220 -3.06 2.83 19.71
CA ARG A 220 -4.22 3.13 18.85
C ARG A 220 -5.37 2.16 19.05
N PHE A 221 -5.05 0.89 19.29
CA PHE A 221 -6.03 -0.19 19.38
C PHE A 221 -6.17 -0.80 20.77
N ASN A 222 -5.37 -0.32 21.72
CA ASN A 222 -5.34 -0.83 23.11
C ASN A 222 -5.11 -2.35 23.18
N ILE A 223 -4.13 -2.85 22.40
CA ILE A 223 -3.74 -4.25 22.33
C ILE A 223 -2.29 -4.42 22.77
N ASP A 224 -1.95 -5.59 23.34
CA ASP A 224 -0.58 -5.96 23.65
C ASP A 224 0.10 -6.48 22.38
N THR A 225 1.16 -5.79 21.95
CA THR A 225 1.97 -6.18 20.79
C THR A 225 3.29 -6.86 21.17
N GLU A 226 3.57 -6.99 22.48
CA GLU A 226 4.79 -7.65 22.97
C GLU A 226 4.57 -9.15 23.20
N HIS A 227 3.33 -9.54 23.44
CA HIS A 227 2.92 -10.94 23.57
C HIS A 227 1.78 -11.21 22.61
N PRO A 228 2.07 -11.45 21.30
CA PRO A 228 1.01 -11.88 20.38
C PRO A 228 0.38 -13.15 20.95
N THR A 229 -0.92 -13.09 21.26
CA THR A 229 -1.66 -14.28 21.70
C THR A 229 -1.63 -15.27 20.56
N ASP A 230 -0.97 -16.42 20.80
CA ASP A 230 -1.06 -17.57 19.90
C ASP A 230 -2.57 -17.86 19.76
N GLY A 231 -3.05 -17.67 18.52
CA GLY A 231 -4.46 -17.92 18.25
C GLY A 231 -4.81 -19.37 18.57
N GLU A 232 -5.67 -19.55 19.56
CA GLU A 232 -6.32 -20.82 19.84
C GLU A 232 -7.22 -21.26 18.67
#